data_af5eeb254b6347ed7c6fa77baae34baa
#
_entry.id   af5eeb254b6347ed7c6fa77baae34baa
#
_cell.length_a   1.000
_cell.length_b   1.000
_cell.length_c   1.000
_cell.angle_alpha   90.00
_cell.angle_beta   90.00
_cell.angle_gamma   90.00
#
_symmetry.space_group_name_H-M   'P 1'
#
loop_
_entity.id
_entity.type
_entity.pdbx_description
1 polymer ?
#
loop_
_entity_poly.entity_id
_entity_poly.type
_entity_poly.pdbx_seq_one_letter_code
_entity_poly.pdbx_strand_id
1 'polypeptide(L)'
;MPALQAVIQGTKLPEHVDSIEAKGIQSVKVIDSKPIGANVRSTVATYDGVFDDLRKLFARTADAKAKGLTAGDFSYNTGKLRCPVCDGTGIITMDVQFLPDVDTICPSCGGSRYGKDAYDILWKSKEKDSVSVSLPGLLKLT
;
A
#
# COMPACT_ATOMS: atom_id res chain seq x y z
N MET A 1 27.63 6.47 2.47
CA MET A 1 26.48 6.27 1.58
C MET A 1 26.08 7.50 0.76
N PRO A 2 26.00 8.76 1.30
CA PRO A 2 25.62 9.92 0.48
C PRO A 2 26.51 10.18 -0.73
N ALA A 3 27.82 9.99 -0.60
CA ALA A 3 28.77 10.20 -1.69
C ALA A 3 28.57 9.25 -2.88
N LEU A 4 28.28 7.97 -2.61
CA LEU A 4 28.03 6.97 -3.65
C LEU A 4 26.70 7.26 -4.39
N GLN A 5 25.67 7.68 -3.66
CA GLN A 5 24.42 8.13 -4.28
C GLN A 5 24.62 9.38 -5.15
N ALA A 6 25.41 10.34 -4.67
CA ALA A 6 25.71 11.57 -5.42
C ALA A 6 26.39 11.26 -6.77
N VAL A 7 27.36 10.33 -6.81
CA VAL A 7 28.01 9.93 -8.06
C VAL A 7 27.05 9.28 -9.03
N ILE A 8 26.19 8.36 -8.56
CA ILE A 8 25.24 7.66 -9.41
C ILE A 8 24.14 8.60 -9.94
N GLN A 9 23.71 9.56 -9.13
CA GLN A 9 22.70 10.56 -9.50
C GLN A 9 23.27 11.78 -10.24
N GLY A 10 24.59 11.89 -10.40
CA GLY A 10 25.25 13.04 -11.01
C GLY A 10 25.11 14.34 -10.21
N THR A 11 24.94 14.24 -8.88
CA THR A 11 24.82 15.38 -7.97
C THR A 11 26.17 15.73 -7.33
N LYS A 12 26.25 16.91 -6.68
CA LYS A 12 27.49 17.36 -6.02
C LYS A 12 27.87 16.43 -4.87
N LEU A 13 29.14 16.08 -4.78
CA LEU A 13 29.68 15.29 -3.66
C LEU A 13 29.56 16.06 -2.34
N PRO A 14 29.42 15.36 -1.21
CA PRO A 14 29.50 15.97 0.11
C PRO A 14 30.86 16.65 0.32
N GLU A 15 30.88 17.76 1.05
CA GLU A 15 32.08 18.63 1.23
C GLU A 15 33.32 17.91 1.79
N HIS A 16 33.13 16.81 2.50
CA HIS A 16 34.19 16.00 3.11
C HIS A 16 34.68 14.85 2.20
N VAL A 17 34.27 14.82 0.93
CA VAL A 17 34.64 13.79 -0.04
C VAL A 17 35.17 14.45 -1.31
N ASP A 18 36.45 14.29 -1.57
CA ASP A 18 37.11 14.86 -2.76
C ASP A 18 36.77 14.08 -4.03
N SER A 19 36.82 12.76 -3.95
CA SER A 19 36.50 11.90 -5.10
C SER A 19 36.02 10.52 -4.65
N ILE A 20 35.27 9.85 -5.53
CA ILE A 20 34.83 8.47 -5.32
C ILE A 20 34.73 7.75 -6.68
N GLU A 21 35.26 6.54 -6.74
CA GLU A 21 35.10 5.66 -7.91
C GLU A 21 33.93 4.68 -7.68
N ALA A 22 32.97 4.67 -8.61
CA ALA A 22 31.81 3.82 -8.57
C ALA A 22 31.64 3.02 -9.87
N LYS A 23 32.73 2.49 -10.40
CA LYS A 23 32.73 1.72 -11.66
C LYS A 23 31.85 0.47 -11.53
N GLY A 24 30.89 0.31 -12.45
CA GLY A 24 30.00 -0.85 -12.51
C GLY A 24 28.81 -0.84 -11.55
N ILE A 25 28.67 0.19 -10.70
CA ILE A 25 27.51 0.34 -9.80
C ILE A 25 26.44 1.18 -10.51
N GLN A 26 25.29 0.57 -10.78
CA GLN A 26 24.18 1.23 -11.47
C GLN A 26 23.14 1.82 -10.50
N SER A 27 23.00 1.26 -9.31
CA SER A 27 22.05 1.74 -8.30
C SER A 27 22.54 1.44 -6.89
N VAL A 28 22.14 2.27 -5.94
CA VAL A 28 22.38 2.07 -4.50
C VAL A 28 21.05 2.14 -3.77
N LYS A 29 20.73 1.08 -3.02
CA LYS A 29 19.61 1.07 -2.07
C LYS A 29 20.17 1.18 -0.66
N VAL A 30 19.71 2.19 0.08
CA VAL A 30 20.06 2.37 1.49
C VAL A 30 18.96 1.75 2.33
N ILE A 31 19.36 0.79 3.17
CA ILE A 31 18.47 0.21 4.18
C ILE A 31 18.96 0.76 5.51
N ASP A 32 18.15 1.54 6.17
CA ASP A 32 18.44 2.10 7.50
C ASP A 32 17.47 1.53 8.53
N SER A 33 17.77 1.79 9.81
CA SER A 33 16.93 1.36 10.94
C SER A 33 15.84 2.36 11.29
N LYS A 34 15.66 3.42 10.49
CA LYS A 34 14.60 4.39 10.76
C LYS A 34 13.25 3.74 10.58
N PRO A 35 12.35 3.84 11.57
CA PRO A 35 11.01 3.30 11.40
C PRO A 35 10.31 4.02 10.24
N ILE A 36 9.56 3.26 9.45
CA ILE A 36 8.62 3.82 8.49
C ILE A 36 7.69 4.74 9.26
N GLY A 37 7.57 5.99 8.83
CA GLY A 37 6.75 6.97 9.52
C GLY A 37 5.35 6.42 9.80
N ALA A 38 4.89 6.53 11.04
CA ALA A 38 3.55 6.11 11.44
C ALA A 38 2.51 6.93 10.66
N ASN A 39 1.94 6.34 9.62
CA ASN A 39 0.88 6.91 8.82
C ASN A 39 -0.24 5.88 8.71
N VAL A 40 -1.42 6.22 9.25
CA VAL A 40 -2.59 5.36 9.24
C VAL A 40 -3.02 4.94 7.82
N ARG A 41 -2.63 5.71 6.81
CA ARG A 41 -2.92 5.45 5.39
C ARG A 41 -1.86 4.63 4.66
N SER A 42 -0.72 4.36 5.29
CA SER A 42 0.36 3.56 4.72
C SER A 42 0.40 2.16 5.34
N THR A 43 0.70 1.18 4.52
CA THR A 43 0.96 -0.20 4.93
C THR A 43 2.24 -0.68 4.30
N VAL A 44 2.80 -1.79 4.76
CA VAL A 44 3.99 -2.41 4.15
C VAL A 44 3.77 -2.63 2.65
N ALA A 45 2.61 -3.15 2.26
CA ALA A 45 2.28 -3.39 0.86
C ALA A 45 2.27 -2.12 -0.01
N THR A 46 1.87 -0.96 0.55
CA THR A 46 1.93 0.32 -0.19
C THR A 46 3.35 0.85 -0.26
N TYR A 47 4.15 0.62 0.77
CA TYR A 47 5.53 1.08 0.81
C TYR A 47 6.42 0.32 -0.18
N ASP A 48 6.24 -1.00 -0.28
CA ASP A 48 6.99 -1.87 -1.20
C ASP A 48 6.49 -1.81 -2.66
N GLY A 49 5.39 -1.10 -2.92
CA GLY A 49 4.78 -1.01 -4.26
C GLY A 49 3.96 -2.22 -4.68
N VAL A 50 3.95 -3.30 -3.92
CA VAL A 50 3.19 -4.54 -4.21
C VAL A 50 1.69 -4.25 -4.30
N PHE A 51 1.20 -3.31 -3.53
CA PHE A 51 -0.21 -2.93 -3.55
C PHE A 51 -0.66 -2.36 -4.90
N ASP A 52 0.21 -1.65 -5.61
CA ASP A 52 -0.10 -1.12 -6.94
C ASP A 52 -0.26 -2.23 -7.97
N ASP A 53 0.54 -3.28 -7.88
CA ASP A 53 0.42 -4.42 -8.77
C ASP A 53 -0.82 -5.27 -8.46
N LEU A 54 -1.15 -5.44 -7.18
CA LEU A 54 -2.42 -6.06 -6.78
C LEU A 54 -3.63 -5.29 -7.31
N ARG A 55 -3.66 -3.97 -7.21
CA ARG A 55 -4.74 -3.14 -7.76
C ARG A 55 -4.91 -3.33 -9.26
N LYS A 56 -3.80 -3.36 -10.01
CA LYS A 56 -3.81 -3.62 -11.46
C LYS A 56 -4.31 -5.04 -11.77
N LEU A 57 -3.92 -6.02 -10.97
CA LEU A 57 -4.36 -7.41 -11.13
C LEU A 57 -5.86 -7.54 -10.94
N PHE A 58 -6.41 -6.99 -9.86
CA PHE A 58 -7.84 -7.04 -9.57
C PHE A 58 -8.68 -6.23 -10.57
N ALA A 59 -8.19 -5.10 -11.07
CA ALA A 59 -8.87 -4.33 -12.12
C ALA A 59 -9.01 -5.08 -13.45
N ARG A 60 -8.22 -6.12 -13.69
CA ARG A 60 -8.30 -6.95 -14.89
C ARG A 60 -9.30 -8.11 -14.78
N THR A 61 -9.86 -8.36 -13.60
CA THR A 61 -10.86 -9.41 -13.40
C THR A 61 -12.14 -9.14 -14.19
N ALA A 62 -12.91 -10.19 -14.48
CA ALA A 62 -14.18 -10.06 -15.19
C ALA A 62 -15.18 -9.22 -14.40
N ASP A 63 -15.24 -9.43 -13.07
CA ASP A 63 -16.15 -8.72 -12.16
C ASP A 63 -15.82 -7.21 -12.11
N ALA A 64 -14.54 -6.84 -12.06
CA ALA A 64 -14.11 -5.44 -12.08
C ALA A 64 -14.47 -4.75 -13.40
N LYS A 65 -14.24 -5.44 -14.53
CA LYS A 65 -14.57 -4.93 -15.87
C LYS A 65 -16.08 -4.74 -16.03
N ALA A 66 -16.89 -5.68 -15.55
CA ALA A 66 -18.35 -5.59 -15.61
C ALA A 66 -18.90 -4.39 -14.82
N LYS A 67 -18.21 -4.03 -13.71
CA LYS A 67 -18.54 -2.85 -12.88
C LYS A 67 -17.83 -1.57 -13.33
N GLY A 68 -17.04 -1.58 -14.41
CA GLY A 68 -16.28 -0.44 -14.91
C GLY A 68 -15.22 0.09 -13.95
N LEU A 69 -14.64 -0.81 -13.11
CA LEU A 69 -13.66 -0.45 -12.11
C LEU A 69 -12.24 -0.42 -12.68
N THR A 70 -11.49 0.58 -12.28
CA THR A 70 -10.08 0.79 -12.63
C THR A 70 -9.17 0.42 -11.44
N ALA A 71 -7.86 0.34 -11.66
CA ALA A 71 -6.90 0.12 -10.59
C ALA A 71 -6.96 1.21 -9.48
N GLY A 72 -7.35 2.43 -9.82
CA GLY A 72 -7.56 3.52 -8.87
C GLY A 72 -8.69 3.24 -7.89
N ASP A 73 -9.77 2.58 -8.34
CA ASP A 73 -10.95 2.30 -7.52
C ASP A 73 -10.66 1.27 -6.41
N PHE A 74 -9.60 0.48 -6.56
CA PHE A 74 -9.11 -0.46 -5.54
C PHE A 74 -8.18 0.18 -4.49
N SER A 75 -7.89 1.48 -4.58
CA SER A 75 -7.15 2.17 -3.54
C SER A 75 -8.04 2.38 -2.30
N TYR A 76 -7.63 1.88 -1.15
CA TYR A 76 -8.33 2.18 0.11
C TYR A 76 -8.12 3.63 0.57
N ASN A 77 -7.19 4.37 -0.03
CA ASN A 77 -6.97 5.79 0.30
C ASN A 77 -7.88 6.74 -0.49
N THR A 78 -8.15 6.43 -1.77
CA THR A 78 -8.83 7.35 -2.69
C THR A 78 -9.88 6.66 -3.56
N GLY A 79 -9.91 5.32 -3.59
CA GLY A 79 -10.77 4.55 -4.49
C GLY A 79 -12.22 4.45 -4.05
N LYS A 80 -13.10 4.10 -4.98
CA LYS A 80 -14.54 3.95 -4.73
C LYS A 80 -14.87 2.77 -3.82
N LEU A 81 -14.01 1.74 -3.81
CA LEU A 81 -14.22 0.52 -3.02
C LEU A 81 -13.78 0.66 -1.56
N ARG A 82 -13.25 1.81 -1.14
CA ARG A 82 -12.87 2.06 0.25
C ARG A 82 -14.09 2.04 1.17
N CYS A 83 -13.87 1.70 2.43
CA CYS A 83 -14.92 1.74 3.44
C CYS A 83 -15.43 3.18 3.65
N PRO A 84 -16.71 3.46 3.46
CA PRO A 84 -17.25 4.82 3.61
C PRO A 84 -17.32 5.29 5.08
N VAL A 85 -17.30 4.37 6.05
CA VAL A 85 -17.42 4.70 7.47
C VAL A 85 -16.11 5.20 8.05
N CYS A 86 -14.99 4.54 7.74
CA CYS A 86 -13.65 4.93 8.21
C CYS A 86 -12.83 5.62 7.13
N ASP A 87 -13.38 5.91 5.98
CA ASP A 87 -12.69 6.51 4.83
C ASP A 87 -11.38 5.79 4.46
N GLY A 88 -11.38 4.46 4.59
CA GLY A 88 -10.26 3.59 4.24
C GLY A 88 -9.12 3.54 5.26
N THR A 89 -9.26 4.11 6.45
CA THR A 89 -8.25 4.00 7.52
C THR A 89 -8.28 2.65 8.23
N GLY A 90 -9.44 1.98 8.26
CA GLY A 90 -9.66 0.73 8.98
C GLY A 90 -9.95 0.93 10.47
N ILE A 91 -9.77 2.12 10.97
CA ILE A 91 -10.00 2.50 12.37
C ILE A 91 -10.94 3.71 12.47
N ILE A 92 -11.53 3.91 13.62
CA ILE A 92 -12.31 5.09 14.00
C ILE A 92 -11.65 5.66 15.26
N THR A 93 -11.22 6.90 15.18
CA THR A 93 -10.70 7.64 16.33
C THR A 93 -11.86 8.30 17.05
N MET A 94 -12.01 8.01 18.34
CA MET A 94 -12.98 8.65 19.23
C MET A 94 -12.28 9.72 20.04
N ASP A 95 -12.70 10.96 19.85
CA ASP A 95 -12.32 12.08 20.73
C ASP A 95 -13.09 11.94 22.05
N VAL A 96 -12.37 11.65 23.12
CA VAL A 96 -12.93 11.58 24.47
C VAL A 96 -12.42 12.79 25.24
N GLN A 97 -13.30 13.76 25.50
CA GLN A 97 -12.95 14.98 26.23
C GLN A 97 -12.09 14.68 27.46
N PHE A 98 -10.95 15.36 27.57
CA PHE A 98 -9.95 15.26 28.66
C PHE A 98 -9.15 13.95 28.73
N LEU A 99 -9.30 13.04 27.76
CA LEU A 99 -8.48 11.82 27.65
C LEU A 99 -7.76 11.79 26.28
N PRO A 100 -6.69 11.00 26.12
CA PRO A 100 -6.12 10.76 24.82
C PRO A 100 -7.14 10.12 23.87
N ASP A 101 -7.07 10.47 22.58
CA ASP A 101 -7.88 9.86 21.54
C ASP A 101 -7.77 8.33 21.58
N VAL A 102 -8.90 7.65 21.45
CA VAL A 102 -8.96 6.20 21.46
C VAL A 102 -9.29 5.68 20.05
N ASP A 103 -8.33 4.94 19.48
CA ASP A 103 -8.52 4.27 18.20
C ASP A 103 -9.21 2.92 18.38
N THR A 104 -10.32 2.72 17.67
CA THR A 104 -11.05 1.44 17.62
C THR A 104 -11.11 0.91 16.19
N ILE A 105 -11.13 -0.42 16.06
CA ILE A 105 -11.32 -1.06 14.75
C ILE A 105 -12.68 -0.64 14.18
N CYS A 106 -12.71 -0.21 12.92
CA CYS A 106 -13.95 0.18 12.26
C CYS A 106 -14.95 -0.99 12.25
N PRO A 107 -16.14 -0.84 12.87
CA PRO A 107 -17.12 -1.93 12.97
C PRO A 107 -17.72 -2.30 11.62
N SER A 108 -17.74 -1.38 10.66
CA SER A 108 -18.28 -1.62 9.32
C SER A 108 -17.41 -2.51 8.46
N CYS A 109 -16.10 -2.28 8.47
CA CYS A 109 -15.15 -3.04 7.63
C CYS A 109 -14.29 -4.05 8.41
N GLY A 110 -14.35 -4.06 9.74
CA GLY A 110 -13.54 -4.93 10.59
C GLY A 110 -12.03 -4.75 10.36
N GLY A 111 -11.58 -3.52 10.12
CA GLY A 111 -10.19 -3.20 9.86
C GLY A 111 -9.71 -3.43 8.41
N SER A 112 -10.55 -4.00 7.53
CA SER A 112 -10.15 -4.33 6.14
C SER A 112 -9.92 -3.11 5.26
N ARG A 113 -10.37 -1.93 5.66
CA ARG A 113 -10.32 -0.66 4.92
C ARG A 113 -11.25 -0.58 3.70
N TYR A 114 -11.93 -1.68 3.35
CA TYR A 114 -12.79 -1.78 2.16
C TYR A 114 -14.27 -1.87 2.52
N GLY A 115 -15.10 -1.33 1.63
CA GLY A 115 -16.54 -1.53 1.64
C GLY A 115 -16.92 -2.96 1.21
N LYS A 116 -18.19 -3.32 1.43
CA LYS A 116 -18.72 -4.65 1.09
C LYS A 116 -18.55 -4.98 -0.39
N ASP A 117 -18.74 -4.02 -1.28
CA ASP A 117 -18.66 -4.19 -2.74
C ASP A 117 -17.28 -4.69 -3.22
N ALA A 118 -16.21 -4.45 -2.44
CA ALA A 118 -14.88 -4.94 -2.77
C ALA A 118 -14.74 -6.46 -2.61
N TYR A 119 -15.59 -7.10 -1.81
CA TYR A 119 -15.60 -8.55 -1.60
C TYR A 119 -16.26 -9.31 -2.75
N ASP A 120 -17.11 -8.64 -3.55
CA ASP A 120 -17.78 -9.22 -4.72
C ASP A 120 -16.83 -9.37 -5.92
N ILE A 121 -15.67 -8.74 -5.88
CA ILE A 121 -14.70 -8.76 -6.98
C ILE A 121 -13.67 -9.84 -6.68
N LEU A 122 -13.75 -10.92 -7.43
CA LEU A 122 -12.95 -12.11 -7.20
C LEU A 122 -11.87 -12.28 -8.26
N TRP A 123 -10.65 -12.47 -7.81
CA TRP A 123 -9.60 -13.02 -8.64
C TRP A 123 -9.65 -14.55 -8.53
N LYS A 124 -9.59 -15.23 -9.66
CA LYS A 124 -9.65 -16.69 -9.75
C LYS A 124 -8.34 -17.23 -10.31
N SER A 125 -7.76 -18.23 -9.63
CA SER A 125 -6.59 -18.94 -10.15
C SER A 125 -6.97 -19.69 -11.44
N LYS A 126 -6.01 -19.85 -12.34
CA LYS A 126 -6.15 -20.66 -13.56
C LYS A 126 -5.88 -22.16 -13.33
N GLU A 127 -5.43 -22.53 -12.14
CA GLU A 127 -5.11 -23.91 -11.80
C GLU A 127 -6.35 -24.72 -11.43
N LYS A 128 -6.24 -26.08 -11.50
CA LYS A 128 -7.34 -27.01 -11.28
C LYS A 128 -8.03 -26.87 -9.91
N ASP A 129 -7.31 -26.39 -8.88
CA ASP A 129 -7.88 -26.01 -7.59
C ASP A 129 -8.16 -24.49 -7.61
N SER A 130 -9.28 -24.13 -8.21
CA SER A 130 -9.63 -22.72 -8.42
C SER A 130 -9.85 -21.99 -7.10
N VAL A 131 -8.79 -21.39 -6.57
CA VAL A 131 -8.89 -20.47 -5.44
C VAL A 131 -9.50 -19.17 -5.95
N SER A 132 -10.59 -18.76 -5.33
CA SER A 132 -11.21 -17.45 -5.54
C SER A 132 -10.97 -16.58 -4.33
N VAL A 133 -10.37 -15.41 -4.54
CA VAL A 133 -10.07 -14.48 -3.44
C VAL A 133 -10.41 -13.05 -3.85
N SER A 134 -10.97 -12.28 -2.93
CA SER A 134 -11.13 -10.82 -3.08
C SER A 134 -9.88 -10.09 -2.58
N LEU A 135 -9.66 -8.85 -3.05
CA LEU A 135 -8.52 -8.06 -2.56
C LEU A 135 -8.52 -7.88 -1.04
N PRO A 136 -9.65 -7.51 -0.38
CA PRO A 136 -9.69 -7.46 1.08
C PRO A 136 -9.45 -8.82 1.74
N GLY A 137 -9.91 -9.90 1.11
CA GLY A 137 -9.65 -11.27 1.58
C GLY A 137 -8.19 -11.64 1.53
N LEU A 138 -7.51 -11.32 0.41
CA LEU A 138 -6.08 -11.54 0.23
C LEU A 138 -5.25 -10.80 1.29
N LEU A 139 -5.59 -9.52 1.55
CA LEU A 139 -4.87 -8.70 2.53
C LEU A 139 -5.07 -9.15 3.99
N LYS A 140 -6.03 -10.03 4.27
CA LYS A 140 -6.24 -10.64 5.59
C LYS A 140 -5.42 -11.92 5.81
N LEU A 141 -4.81 -12.47 4.78
CA LEU A 141 -4.02 -13.71 4.86
C LEU A 141 -2.58 -13.46 5.34
N THR A 142 -2.19 -12.20 5.55
CA THR A 142 -0.84 -11.79 6.01
C THR A 142 -0.79 -11.61 7.51
#